data_52ecb3b84a5dff781a7c51bd92a267cc
#
_entry.id   52ecb3b84a5dff781a7c51bd92a267cc
#
_cell.length_a   1.000
_cell.length_b   1.000
_cell.length_c   1.000
_cell.angle_alpha   90.00
_cell.angle_beta   90.00
_cell.angle_gamma   90.00
#
_symmetry.space_group_name_H-M   'P 1'
#
loop_
_entity.id
_entity.type
_entity.pdbx_description
1 polymer ?
#
loop_
_entity_poly.entity_id
_entity_poly.type
_entity_poly.pdbx_seq_one_letter_code
_entity_poly.pdbx_strand_id
1 'polypeptide(L)'
;MEADSVSIWPRMEPFLLGALQVAPTSKLSLHYLRKMAIYVQTREGCFPVLGWSMWRHIACGKLQLPEDLAWLYFETFDLLLGHTPEERLERAECMSQCSSKSELDQQRSKLSVDTLQFLLFLYIQQLNRVSLRTSLIGEEWPSHRARSPSPSERETKASSQNKNWDDQAHLSFVQNHLADILELLVEPGQLSQSGQTQRDSQISLEAVQSLGLLLEGSVGHGKGIQPIHKLLTKGPLQTLSGYSILSRSFPLHKLLSCLQQNLTLNPFGMTACLRSGKKLAWAQQVEGALKRAKIARNTHMAPPGSKMVLMSQVIRQTLAKTSDKLTGANIKIHRCSDAFIYLLSPLRSVSVDKCRDSTVVLGPVQTSVHIHSCQNVRVVCVAGRVVIGASSRCTIHALTPTCPLLLPGNSEITLGPFHIFYPSLEDHMASVGLAVVPNAWDQPLVLGTEGLASPPLSSPSGSDGTCYRLLPPSEFHTLVVPFQMEGDTCEVPGGLPSAYQAALREKQKRIQSWQKTVMEARLNKEQKQQFQELVELKFHEWLLETGHRQELDSLIPSVTNSQKNSDAAATDSSRVKDSKPVQTTAAY
;
A
#
# COMPACT_ATOMS: atom_id res chain seq x y z
N MET A 1 26.31 -33.81 9.91
CA MET A 1 25.04 -33.65 9.15
C MET A 1 24.18 -32.68 9.97
N GLU A 2 24.16 -31.42 9.61
CA GLU A 2 23.19 -30.50 10.20
C GLU A 2 21.79 -31.03 9.86
N ALA A 3 21.03 -31.37 10.88
CA ALA A 3 19.65 -31.78 10.71
C ALA A 3 18.93 -30.67 9.93
N ASP A 4 18.28 -31.04 8.81
CA ASP A 4 17.49 -30.12 7.98
C ASP A 4 16.42 -29.45 8.88
N SER A 5 16.77 -28.34 9.51
CA SER A 5 15.86 -27.59 10.38
C SER A 5 14.71 -27.04 9.53
N VAL A 6 13.48 -27.37 9.89
CA VAL A 6 12.30 -26.81 9.25
C VAL A 6 11.91 -25.53 9.97
N SER A 7 11.63 -24.48 9.20
CA SER A 7 11.14 -23.20 9.72
C SER A 7 9.80 -22.88 9.06
N ILE A 8 8.83 -22.50 9.88
CA ILE A 8 7.49 -22.07 9.46
C ILE A 8 7.31 -20.63 9.92
N TRP A 9 6.72 -19.77 9.11
CA TRP A 9 6.50 -18.37 9.47
C TRP A 9 5.19 -17.84 8.92
N PRO A 10 4.64 -16.78 9.55
CA PRO A 10 3.48 -16.07 9.01
C PRO A 10 3.81 -15.41 7.67
N ARG A 11 2.93 -15.58 6.70
CA ARG A 11 2.99 -14.85 5.43
C ARG A 11 2.68 -13.38 5.69
N MET A 12 3.48 -12.50 5.11
CA MET A 12 3.32 -11.06 5.30
C MET A 12 2.04 -10.52 4.62
N GLU A 13 1.73 -10.98 3.43
CA GLU A 13 0.67 -10.43 2.56
C GLU A 13 -0.72 -10.38 3.20
N PRO A 14 -1.25 -11.45 3.83
CA PRO A 14 -2.58 -11.41 4.44
C PRO A 14 -2.70 -10.36 5.55
N PHE A 15 -1.66 -10.16 6.33
CA PHE A 15 -1.64 -9.15 7.39
C PHE A 15 -1.43 -7.75 6.83
N LEU A 16 -0.57 -7.61 5.83
CA LEU A 16 -0.24 -6.34 5.20
C LEU A 16 -1.42 -5.75 4.44
N LEU A 17 -2.07 -6.57 3.61
CA LEU A 17 -3.10 -6.17 2.67
C LEU A 17 -4.51 -6.54 3.14
N GLY A 18 -4.65 -7.68 3.83
CA GLY A 18 -5.92 -8.24 4.23
C GLY A 18 -6.47 -7.68 5.53
N ALA A 19 -5.62 -7.45 6.53
CA ALA A 19 -6.08 -6.89 7.80
C ALA A 19 -6.40 -5.40 7.65
N LEU A 20 -7.68 -5.04 7.80
CA LEU A 20 -8.08 -3.64 7.83
C LEU A 20 -7.55 -2.98 9.10
N GLN A 21 -7.05 -1.75 8.99
CA GLN A 21 -6.49 -1.00 10.12
C GLN A 21 -7.58 -0.41 11.05
N VAL A 22 -8.72 -1.07 11.10
CA VAL A 22 -9.86 -0.71 11.95
C VAL A 22 -10.25 -1.93 12.77
N ALA A 23 -10.65 -1.72 14.02
CA ALA A 23 -11.14 -2.81 14.84
C ALA A 23 -12.39 -3.45 14.20
N PRO A 24 -12.44 -4.78 14.08
CA PRO A 24 -13.63 -5.45 13.56
C PRO A 24 -14.79 -5.24 14.51
N THR A 25 -16.00 -5.26 13.96
CA THR A 25 -17.22 -5.18 14.76
C THR A 25 -17.29 -6.34 15.79
N SER A 26 -18.08 -6.17 16.83
CA SER A 26 -18.29 -7.22 17.84
C SER A 26 -18.84 -8.53 17.25
N LYS A 27 -19.54 -8.44 16.13
CA LYS A 27 -20.12 -9.58 15.39
C LYS A 27 -19.08 -10.41 14.61
N LEU A 28 -17.85 -9.94 14.46
CA LEU A 28 -16.72 -10.72 13.94
C LEU A 28 -15.82 -11.26 15.06
N SER A 29 -16.34 -11.40 16.31
CA SER A 29 -15.60 -12.06 17.37
C SER A 29 -15.44 -13.57 17.11
N LEU A 30 -14.45 -14.21 17.74
CA LEU A 30 -14.19 -15.65 17.61
C LEU A 30 -15.46 -16.50 17.79
N HIS A 31 -16.29 -16.16 18.77
CA HIS A 31 -17.55 -16.86 19.00
C HIS A 31 -18.49 -16.87 17.78
N TYR A 32 -18.64 -15.73 17.11
CA TYR A 32 -19.46 -15.65 15.91
C TYR A 32 -18.79 -16.33 14.71
N LEU A 33 -17.46 -16.23 14.59
CA LEU A 33 -16.72 -16.91 13.52
C LEU A 33 -16.80 -18.44 13.65
N ARG A 34 -16.75 -18.98 14.89
CA ARG A 34 -17.00 -20.43 15.14
C ARG A 34 -18.40 -20.85 14.70
N LYS A 35 -19.43 -20.08 15.07
CA LYS A 35 -20.80 -20.34 14.60
C LYS A 35 -20.92 -20.27 13.10
N MET A 36 -20.25 -19.29 12.48
CA MET A 36 -20.21 -19.15 11.04
C MET A 36 -19.49 -20.33 10.38
N ALA A 37 -18.36 -20.79 10.92
CA ALA A 37 -17.62 -21.93 10.41
C ALA A 37 -18.51 -23.19 10.36
N ILE A 38 -19.25 -23.49 11.44
CA ILE A 38 -20.20 -24.60 11.49
C ILE A 38 -21.30 -24.39 10.43
N TYR A 39 -21.86 -23.19 10.36
CA TYR A 39 -22.97 -22.89 9.42
C TYR A 39 -22.56 -23.07 7.96
N VAL A 40 -21.41 -22.50 7.53
CA VAL A 40 -20.98 -22.55 6.12
C VAL A 40 -20.48 -23.91 5.70
N GLN A 41 -19.91 -24.71 6.61
CA GLN A 41 -19.44 -26.05 6.29
C GLN A 41 -20.57 -27.10 6.25
N THR A 42 -21.71 -26.82 6.90
CA THR A 42 -22.86 -27.74 6.94
C THR A 42 -23.97 -27.38 5.97
N ARG A 43 -23.98 -26.14 5.45
CA ARG A 43 -25.06 -25.68 4.57
C ARG A 43 -24.72 -25.90 3.10
N GLU A 44 -25.64 -26.46 2.35
CA GLU A 44 -25.52 -26.62 0.90
C GLU A 44 -25.25 -25.29 0.19
N GLY A 45 -24.34 -25.29 -0.78
CA GLY A 45 -23.95 -24.11 -1.55
C GLY A 45 -22.99 -23.14 -0.83
N CYS A 46 -22.52 -23.47 0.39
CA CYS A 46 -21.56 -22.64 1.13
C CYS A 46 -20.15 -23.23 1.22
N PHE A 47 -19.97 -24.50 0.87
CA PHE A 47 -18.70 -25.22 0.99
C PHE A 47 -18.49 -26.15 -0.22
N PRO A 48 -17.26 -26.28 -0.77
CA PRO A 48 -16.00 -25.62 -0.35
C PRO A 48 -15.87 -24.17 -0.80
N VAL A 49 -16.81 -23.66 -1.59
CA VAL A 49 -16.79 -22.34 -2.22
C VAL A 49 -17.98 -21.52 -1.73
N LEU A 50 -17.71 -20.28 -1.32
CA LEU A 50 -18.71 -19.31 -0.86
C LEU A 50 -18.91 -18.21 -1.91
N GLY A 51 -20.09 -18.15 -2.51
CA GLY A 51 -20.44 -17.08 -3.45
C GLY A 51 -20.80 -15.77 -2.74
N TRP A 52 -20.62 -14.63 -3.44
CA TRP A 52 -20.97 -13.31 -2.92
C TRP A 52 -22.41 -13.23 -2.38
N SER A 53 -23.39 -13.76 -3.13
CA SER A 53 -24.81 -13.71 -2.72
C SER A 53 -25.05 -14.39 -1.37
N MET A 54 -24.38 -15.53 -1.14
CA MET A 54 -24.49 -16.26 0.12
C MET A 54 -23.74 -15.55 1.25
N TRP A 55 -22.53 -15.00 0.97
CA TRP A 55 -21.82 -14.18 1.94
C TRP A 55 -22.62 -12.95 2.34
N ARG A 56 -23.20 -12.21 1.38
CA ARG A 56 -24.09 -11.08 1.65
C ARG A 56 -25.26 -11.47 2.57
N HIS A 57 -25.90 -12.61 2.31
CA HIS A 57 -26.96 -13.12 3.17
C HIS A 57 -26.48 -13.39 4.61
N ILE A 58 -25.32 -14.03 4.76
CA ILE A 58 -24.73 -14.31 6.07
C ILE A 58 -24.33 -13.01 6.77
N ALA A 59 -23.61 -12.15 6.08
CA ALA A 59 -23.06 -10.90 6.63
C ALA A 59 -24.18 -9.95 7.07
N CYS A 60 -25.12 -9.64 6.19
CA CYS A 60 -26.20 -8.70 6.47
C CYS A 60 -27.29 -9.31 7.37
N GLY A 61 -27.66 -10.58 7.10
CA GLY A 61 -28.75 -11.23 7.82
C GLY A 61 -28.37 -11.80 9.20
N LYS A 62 -27.22 -12.45 9.32
CA LYS A 62 -26.78 -13.13 10.56
C LYS A 62 -25.80 -12.28 11.39
N LEU A 63 -24.81 -11.70 10.72
CA LEU A 63 -23.81 -10.86 11.40
C LEU A 63 -24.26 -9.40 11.53
N GLN A 64 -25.36 -9.02 10.87
CA GLN A 64 -25.90 -7.64 10.89
C GLN A 64 -24.86 -6.60 10.47
N LEU A 65 -24.00 -6.94 9.52
CA LEU A 65 -23.06 -6.00 8.91
C LEU A 65 -23.77 -5.14 7.86
N PRO A 66 -23.40 -3.86 7.72
CA PRO A 66 -23.78 -3.08 6.56
C PRO A 66 -23.29 -3.74 5.27
N GLU A 67 -24.06 -3.62 4.18
CA GLU A 67 -23.73 -4.26 2.89
C GLU A 67 -22.37 -3.79 2.35
N ASP A 68 -22.07 -2.49 2.46
CA ASP A 68 -20.78 -1.93 2.02
C ASP A 68 -19.61 -2.50 2.80
N LEU A 69 -19.78 -2.77 4.10
CA LEU A 69 -18.74 -3.42 4.91
C LEU A 69 -18.60 -4.90 4.55
N ALA A 70 -19.71 -5.59 4.28
CA ALA A 70 -19.68 -6.98 3.80
C ALA A 70 -18.95 -7.08 2.45
N TRP A 71 -19.24 -6.14 1.53
CA TRP A 71 -18.53 -6.03 0.25
C TRP A 71 -17.05 -5.71 0.44
N LEU A 72 -16.72 -4.78 1.32
CA LEU A 72 -15.33 -4.42 1.61
C LEU A 72 -14.50 -5.63 2.06
N TYR A 73 -15.02 -6.49 2.95
CA TYR A 73 -14.31 -7.71 3.35
C TYR A 73 -14.14 -8.67 2.17
N PHE A 74 -15.19 -8.89 1.39
CA PHE A 74 -15.14 -9.79 0.24
C PHE A 74 -14.14 -9.31 -0.83
N GLU A 75 -14.22 -8.04 -1.21
CA GLU A 75 -13.33 -7.39 -2.17
C GLU A 75 -11.87 -7.34 -1.68
N THR A 76 -11.65 -7.11 -0.37
CA THR A 76 -10.31 -7.12 0.21
C THR A 76 -9.69 -8.51 0.14
N PHE A 77 -10.49 -9.55 0.39
CA PHE A 77 -10.03 -10.93 0.26
C PHE A 77 -9.74 -11.29 -1.19
N ASP A 78 -10.59 -10.89 -2.13
CA ASP A 78 -10.38 -11.10 -3.56
C ASP A 78 -9.07 -10.47 -4.07
N LEU A 79 -8.66 -9.32 -3.56
CA LEU A 79 -7.37 -8.70 -3.87
C LEU A 79 -6.17 -9.53 -3.42
N LEU A 80 -6.31 -10.40 -2.40
CA LEU A 80 -5.26 -11.30 -1.93
C LEU A 80 -5.14 -12.55 -2.82
N LEU A 81 -6.17 -12.89 -3.58
CA LEU A 81 -6.16 -14.07 -4.44
C LEU A 81 -5.17 -13.88 -5.59
N GLY A 82 -4.56 -14.99 -5.98
CA GLY A 82 -3.53 -15.04 -7.02
C GLY A 82 -4.08 -14.97 -8.46
N HIS A 83 -5.08 -14.11 -8.72
CA HIS A 83 -5.61 -13.89 -10.06
C HIS A 83 -4.53 -13.38 -11.02
N THR A 84 -4.54 -13.89 -12.24
CA THR A 84 -3.64 -13.41 -13.30
C THR A 84 -4.01 -11.98 -13.72
N PRO A 85 -3.10 -11.23 -14.34
CA PRO A 85 -3.41 -9.93 -14.90
C PRO A 85 -4.58 -9.97 -15.89
N GLU A 86 -4.64 -11.01 -16.74
CA GLU A 86 -5.67 -11.22 -17.73
C GLU A 86 -7.06 -11.40 -17.07
N GLU A 87 -7.15 -12.27 -16.07
CA GLU A 87 -8.41 -12.50 -15.31
C GLU A 87 -8.90 -11.20 -14.63
N ARG A 88 -7.97 -10.37 -14.14
CA ARG A 88 -8.31 -9.06 -13.54
C ARG A 88 -8.85 -8.08 -14.59
N LEU A 89 -8.21 -8.04 -15.76
CA LEU A 89 -8.64 -7.16 -16.87
C LEU A 89 -10.01 -7.58 -17.43
N GLU A 90 -10.24 -8.87 -17.67
CA GLU A 90 -11.56 -9.39 -18.08
C GLU A 90 -12.66 -9.04 -17.08
N ARG A 91 -12.37 -9.18 -15.78
CA ARG A 91 -13.30 -8.80 -14.71
C ARG A 91 -13.58 -7.30 -14.71
N ALA A 92 -12.57 -6.47 -14.87
CA ALA A 92 -12.71 -5.02 -14.95
C ALA A 92 -13.58 -4.63 -16.17
N GLU A 93 -13.38 -5.27 -17.32
CA GLU A 93 -14.19 -5.07 -18.51
C GLU A 93 -15.65 -5.43 -18.26
N CYS A 94 -15.93 -6.61 -17.70
CA CYS A 94 -17.28 -7.04 -17.35
C CYS A 94 -17.97 -6.05 -16.39
N MET A 95 -17.25 -5.53 -15.40
CA MET A 95 -17.79 -4.56 -14.45
C MET A 95 -18.03 -3.18 -15.10
N SER A 96 -17.18 -2.76 -16.04
CA SER A 96 -17.32 -1.48 -16.73
C SER A 96 -18.50 -1.42 -17.69
N GLN A 97 -18.93 -2.57 -18.21
CA GLN A 97 -20.08 -2.69 -19.10
C GLN A 97 -21.43 -2.61 -18.36
N CYS A 98 -21.43 -2.68 -17.03
CA CYS A 98 -22.65 -2.57 -16.24
C CYS A 98 -23.16 -1.13 -16.21
N SER A 99 -24.36 -0.90 -16.74
CA SER A 99 -25.00 0.40 -16.78
C SER A 99 -25.92 0.65 -15.58
N SER A 100 -26.32 -0.42 -14.89
CA SER A 100 -27.24 -0.34 -13.75
C SER A 100 -26.70 -1.05 -12.51
N LYS A 101 -27.17 -0.61 -11.33
CA LYS A 101 -26.84 -1.29 -10.06
C LYS A 101 -27.24 -2.77 -10.07
N SER A 102 -28.37 -3.12 -10.72
CA SER A 102 -28.82 -4.49 -10.83
C SER A 102 -27.86 -5.36 -11.65
N GLU A 103 -27.32 -4.86 -12.76
CA GLU A 103 -26.33 -5.56 -13.56
C GLU A 103 -25.02 -5.74 -12.78
N LEU A 104 -24.59 -4.72 -12.05
CA LEU A 104 -23.42 -4.80 -11.18
C LEU A 104 -23.60 -5.88 -10.09
N ASP A 105 -24.75 -5.92 -9.43
CA ASP A 105 -25.07 -6.94 -8.43
C ASP A 105 -25.12 -8.35 -9.05
N GLN A 106 -25.61 -8.47 -10.28
CA GLN A 106 -25.58 -9.73 -11.03
C GLN A 106 -24.15 -10.19 -11.35
N GLN A 107 -23.27 -9.29 -11.75
CA GLN A 107 -21.85 -9.63 -11.97
C GLN A 107 -21.14 -9.98 -10.65
N ARG A 108 -21.40 -9.22 -9.58
CA ARG A 108 -20.89 -9.55 -8.24
C ARG A 108 -21.33 -10.93 -7.77
N SER A 109 -22.58 -11.34 -8.09
CA SER A 109 -23.11 -12.65 -7.69
C SER A 109 -22.38 -13.85 -8.31
N LYS A 110 -21.63 -13.65 -9.39
CA LYS A 110 -20.77 -14.67 -10.01
C LYS A 110 -19.45 -14.87 -9.27
N LEU A 111 -19.07 -13.93 -8.40
CA LEU A 111 -17.84 -14.02 -7.64
C LEU A 111 -17.98 -15.01 -6.50
N SER A 112 -16.92 -15.77 -6.27
CA SER A 112 -16.85 -16.76 -5.20
C SER A 112 -15.44 -16.89 -4.65
N VAL A 113 -15.33 -17.35 -3.42
CA VAL A 113 -14.07 -17.48 -2.69
C VAL A 113 -13.99 -18.84 -1.98
N ASP A 114 -12.78 -19.32 -1.69
CA ASP A 114 -12.59 -20.49 -0.83
C ASP A 114 -13.10 -20.18 0.58
N THR A 115 -14.03 -21.02 1.07
CA THR A 115 -14.72 -20.78 2.34
C THR A 115 -13.79 -20.80 3.54
N LEU A 116 -12.86 -21.76 3.62
CA LEU A 116 -11.95 -21.87 4.75
C LEU A 116 -10.92 -20.76 4.76
N GLN A 117 -10.35 -20.41 3.61
CA GLN A 117 -9.43 -19.28 3.54
C GLN A 117 -10.14 -17.96 3.88
N PHE A 118 -11.38 -17.80 3.46
CA PHE A 118 -12.17 -16.60 3.80
C PHE A 118 -12.48 -16.52 5.31
N LEU A 119 -12.76 -17.66 5.97
CA LEU A 119 -12.88 -17.70 7.44
C LEU A 119 -11.60 -17.26 8.14
N LEU A 120 -10.45 -17.75 7.68
CA LEU A 120 -9.14 -17.34 8.20
C LEU A 120 -8.89 -15.85 7.96
N PHE A 121 -9.25 -15.33 6.79
CA PHE A 121 -9.18 -13.92 6.48
C PHE A 121 -10.06 -13.07 7.41
N LEU A 122 -11.27 -13.50 7.71
CA LEU A 122 -12.12 -12.80 8.68
C LEU A 122 -11.53 -12.86 10.09
N TYR A 123 -10.83 -13.94 10.44
CA TYR A 123 -10.18 -14.06 11.73
C TYR A 123 -9.00 -13.10 11.90
N ILE A 124 -8.17 -12.90 10.87
CA ILE A 124 -7.03 -11.97 10.98
C ILE A 124 -7.43 -10.51 11.21
N GLN A 125 -8.70 -10.14 10.98
CA GLN A 125 -9.21 -8.81 11.34
C GLN A 125 -9.07 -8.56 12.87
N GLN A 126 -8.96 -9.61 13.70
CA GLN A 126 -8.73 -9.49 15.13
C GLN A 126 -7.34 -8.90 15.48
N LEU A 127 -6.38 -8.88 14.53
CA LEU A 127 -5.06 -8.27 14.75
C LEU A 127 -5.17 -6.84 15.30
N ASN A 128 -6.06 -6.05 14.76
CA ASN A 128 -6.24 -4.65 15.17
C ASN A 128 -7.10 -4.49 16.43
N ARG A 129 -7.94 -5.47 16.76
CA ARG A 129 -8.75 -5.47 17.98
C ARG A 129 -7.91 -5.63 19.26
N VAL A 130 -6.91 -6.49 19.23
CA VAL A 130 -5.98 -6.70 20.36
C VAL A 130 -5.16 -5.44 20.63
N SER A 131 -4.88 -4.66 19.58
CA SER A 131 -4.12 -3.41 19.66
C SER A 131 -4.82 -2.32 20.47
N LEU A 132 -6.13 -2.17 20.30
CA LEU A 132 -6.92 -1.15 21.02
C LEU A 132 -7.04 -1.46 22.50
N ARG A 133 -7.20 -2.73 22.89
CA ARG A 133 -7.27 -3.13 24.31
C ARG A 133 -5.98 -2.84 25.07
N THR A 134 -4.82 -3.12 24.47
CA THR A 134 -3.53 -2.80 25.10
C THR A 134 -3.28 -1.30 25.20
N SER A 135 -3.80 -0.49 24.27
CA SER A 135 -3.73 0.97 24.35
C SER A 135 -4.66 1.55 25.44
N LEU A 136 -5.84 0.97 25.63
CA LEU A 136 -6.80 1.41 26.65
C LEU A 136 -6.43 0.92 28.07
N ILE A 137 -5.79 -0.24 28.20
CA ILE A 137 -5.32 -0.77 29.50
C ILE A 137 -4.04 -0.06 29.95
N GLY A 138 -3.29 0.58 29.04
CA GLY A 138 -2.08 1.37 29.34
C GLY A 138 -2.35 2.74 29.98
N GLU A 139 -3.61 3.18 30.09
CA GLU A 139 -4.03 4.38 30.83
C GLU A 139 -4.53 4.05 32.25
N GLU A 140 -3.91 3.11 32.95
CA GLU A 140 -4.04 3.08 34.39
C GLU A 140 -3.40 4.35 34.97
N TRP A 141 -4.20 5.04 35.76
CA TRP A 141 -3.91 6.23 36.57
C TRP A 141 -2.44 6.33 36.99
N PRO A 142 -1.76 7.47 36.83
CA PRO A 142 -0.35 7.60 37.13
C PRO A 142 -0.11 7.34 38.61
N SER A 143 0.52 6.22 38.92
CA SER A 143 1.08 6.01 40.27
C SER A 143 2.23 7.00 40.46
N HIS A 144 2.23 7.71 41.57
CA HIS A 144 3.13 8.84 41.88
C HIS A 144 4.63 8.53 41.95
N ARG A 145 5.13 7.44 41.34
CA ARG A 145 6.56 7.04 41.37
C ARG A 145 7.16 6.59 40.06
N ALA A 146 6.50 6.77 38.93
CA ALA A 146 7.12 6.46 37.64
C ALA A 146 7.87 7.69 37.11
N ARG A 147 9.19 7.59 36.97
CA ARG A 147 10.03 8.55 36.24
C ARG A 147 9.41 8.75 34.85
N SER A 148 9.25 10.00 34.43
CA SER A 148 8.81 10.34 33.09
C SER A 148 9.68 9.61 32.06
N PRO A 149 9.08 8.83 31.14
CA PRO A 149 9.87 8.15 30.10
C PRO A 149 10.56 9.19 29.22
N SER A 150 11.80 8.88 28.84
CA SER A 150 12.59 9.76 27.97
C SER A 150 11.88 9.96 26.62
N PRO A 151 12.12 11.08 25.90
CA PRO A 151 11.53 11.31 24.58
C PRO A 151 11.74 10.15 23.59
N SER A 152 12.87 9.45 23.69
CA SER A 152 13.18 8.27 22.86
C SER A 152 12.30 7.05 23.19
N GLU A 153 11.89 6.87 24.46
CA GLU A 153 10.97 5.78 24.86
C GLU A 153 9.53 6.06 24.48
N ARG A 154 9.12 7.35 24.44
CA ARG A 154 7.79 7.74 23.90
C ARG A 154 7.73 7.52 22.40
N GLU A 155 8.81 7.79 21.66
CA GLU A 155 8.88 7.52 20.22
C GLU A 155 8.85 6.02 19.89
N THR A 156 9.46 5.15 20.70
CA THR A 156 9.40 3.69 20.49
C THR A 156 8.02 3.12 20.77
N LYS A 157 7.28 3.62 21.77
CA LYS A 157 5.90 3.20 22.04
C LYS A 157 4.88 3.72 21.01
N ALA A 158 5.05 4.94 20.49
CA ALA A 158 4.25 5.49 19.41
C ALA A 158 4.54 4.85 18.04
N SER A 159 5.71 4.23 17.86
CA SER A 159 6.12 3.53 16.64
C SER A 159 5.36 2.23 16.38
N SER A 160 4.65 1.70 17.37
CA SER A 160 3.94 0.42 17.33
C SER A 160 2.55 0.47 16.64
N GLN A 161 2.11 1.60 16.10
CA GLN A 161 0.72 1.75 15.66
C GLN A 161 0.36 1.06 14.33
N ASN A 162 1.32 0.77 13.46
CA ASN A 162 1.03 0.07 12.21
C ASN A 162 1.52 -1.39 12.26
N LYS A 163 0.76 -2.24 12.95
CA LYS A 163 1.07 -3.67 13.13
C LYS A 163 1.01 -4.47 11.84
N ASN A 164 0.34 -3.97 10.82
CA ASN A 164 0.24 -4.65 9.52
C ASN A 164 1.60 -4.81 8.82
N TRP A 165 2.59 -3.99 9.17
CA TRP A 165 3.94 -4.04 8.64
C TRP A 165 4.97 -4.61 9.62
N ASP A 166 4.54 -5.14 10.75
CA ASP A 166 5.41 -5.63 11.82
C ASP A 166 5.43 -7.16 11.87
N ASP A 167 6.50 -7.77 11.38
CA ASP A 167 6.68 -9.23 11.36
C ASP A 167 6.59 -9.85 12.75
N GLN A 168 7.04 -9.14 13.79
CA GLN A 168 6.94 -9.60 15.16
C GLN A 168 5.49 -9.61 15.66
N ALA A 169 4.70 -8.60 15.24
CA ALA A 169 3.29 -8.57 15.54
C ALA A 169 2.53 -9.71 14.85
N HIS A 170 2.88 -10.03 13.60
CA HIS A 170 2.30 -11.17 12.87
C HIS A 170 2.63 -12.49 13.56
N LEU A 171 3.91 -12.70 13.90
CA LEU A 171 4.33 -13.92 14.60
C LEU A 171 3.61 -14.05 15.95
N SER A 172 3.59 -12.99 16.76
CA SER A 172 2.93 -12.98 18.06
C SER A 172 1.42 -13.23 17.95
N PHE A 173 0.78 -12.66 16.91
CA PHE A 173 -0.64 -12.91 16.65
C PHE A 173 -0.89 -14.39 16.34
N VAL A 174 -0.12 -14.98 15.43
CA VAL A 174 -0.28 -16.40 15.08
C VAL A 174 0.01 -17.28 16.28
N GLN A 175 1.09 -17.05 17.03
CA GLN A 175 1.44 -17.83 18.22
C GLN A 175 0.31 -17.82 19.26
N ASN A 176 -0.25 -16.65 19.54
CA ASN A 176 -1.30 -16.49 20.56
C ASN A 176 -2.66 -17.03 20.14
N HIS A 177 -2.94 -17.08 18.84
CA HIS A 177 -4.24 -17.44 18.28
C HIS A 177 -4.23 -18.74 17.45
N LEU A 178 -3.13 -19.48 17.44
CA LEU A 178 -2.99 -20.67 16.59
C LEU A 178 -4.06 -21.74 16.90
N ALA A 179 -4.37 -21.94 18.19
CA ALA A 179 -5.40 -22.89 18.60
C ALA A 179 -6.78 -22.50 18.03
N ASP A 180 -7.14 -21.22 18.15
CA ASP A 180 -8.38 -20.66 17.62
C ASP A 180 -8.47 -20.77 16.09
N ILE A 181 -7.35 -20.49 15.40
CA ILE A 181 -7.22 -20.60 13.94
C ILE A 181 -7.46 -22.04 13.49
N LEU A 182 -6.83 -23.00 14.15
CA LEU A 182 -7.01 -24.41 13.82
C LEU A 182 -8.42 -24.92 14.14
N GLU A 183 -9.03 -24.43 15.22
CA GLU A 183 -10.39 -24.79 15.60
C GLU A 183 -11.43 -24.37 14.54
N LEU A 184 -11.23 -23.24 13.84
CA LEU A 184 -12.09 -22.83 12.73
C LEU A 184 -12.01 -23.78 11.52
N LEU A 185 -10.96 -24.58 11.43
CA LEU A 185 -10.71 -25.53 10.34
C LEU A 185 -11.15 -26.95 10.66
N VAL A 186 -11.57 -27.25 11.90
CA VAL A 186 -12.08 -28.57 12.30
C VAL A 186 -13.43 -28.83 11.65
N GLU A 187 -13.67 -30.07 11.26
CA GLU A 187 -14.95 -30.49 10.70
C GLU A 187 -16.10 -30.34 11.72
N PRO A 188 -17.23 -29.74 11.32
CA PRO A 188 -18.33 -29.41 12.23
C PRO A 188 -18.93 -30.61 12.98
N GLY A 189 -18.96 -31.79 12.34
CA GLY A 189 -19.46 -33.02 12.94
C GLY A 189 -18.70 -33.45 14.19
N GLN A 190 -17.43 -33.03 14.32
CA GLN A 190 -16.60 -33.32 15.47
C GLN A 190 -16.75 -32.30 16.60
N LEU A 191 -17.15 -31.07 16.29
CA LEU A 191 -17.41 -30.01 17.28
C LEU A 191 -18.78 -30.17 17.97
N SER A 192 -19.73 -30.85 17.33
CA SER A 192 -21.11 -31.00 17.80
C SER A 192 -21.31 -32.18 18.76
N GLN A 193 -20.34 -33.09 18.86
CA GLN A 193 -20.42 -34.22 19.77
C GLN A 193 -20.01 -33.80 21.19
N SER A 194 -20.99 -33.43 21.99
CA SER A 194 -20.82 -33.13 23.42
C SER A 194 -20.30 -34.36 24.13
N GLY A 195 -19.01 -34.46 24.33
CA GLY A 195 -18.36 -35.57 25.04
C GLY A 195 -16.99 -36.01 24.52
N GLN A 196 -16.66 -35.71 23.30
CA GLN A 196 -15.29 -35.88 22.81
C GLN A 196 -14.43 -34.71 23.31
N THR A 197 -13.35 -35.03 24.01
CA THR A 197 -12.37 -34.03 24.40
C THR A 197 -11.82 -33.40 23.11
N GLN A 198 -11.65 -32.10 23.07
CA GLN A 198 -11.09 -31.31 21.96
C GLN A 198 -9.75 -31.91 21.40
N ARG A 199 -9.14 -32.84 22.17
CA ARG A 199 -7.91 -33.55 21.80
C ARG A 199 -8.06 -34.55 20.66
N ASP A 200 -9.26 -35.08 20.41
CA ASP A 200 -9.50 -36.13 19.42
C ASP A 200 -9.97 -35.60 18.05
N SER A 201 -10.15 -34.27 17.96
CA SER A 201 -10.56 -33.63 16.70
C SER A 201 -9.52 -33.78 15.60
N GLN A 202 -9.99 -34.00 14.39
CA GLN A 202 -9.16 -34.16 13.18
C GLN A 202 -9.30 -32.94 12.27
N ILE A 203 -8.24 -32.58 11.59
CA ILE A 203 -8.23 -31.53 10.56
C ILE A 203 -7.86 -32.22 9.25
N SER A 204 -8.66 -32.00 8.20
CA SER A 204 -8.41 -32.57 6.88
C SER A 204 -7.20 -31.93 6.18
N LEU A 205 -6.63 -32.62 5.20
CA LEU A 205 -5.53 -32.08 4.41
C LEU A 205 -5.94 -30.81 3.66
N GLU A 206 -7.19 -30.78 3.16
CA GLU A 206 -7.77 -29.63 2.45
C GLU A 206 -7.84 -28.40 3.39
N ALA A 207 -8.24 -28.60 4.63
CA ALA A 207 -8.24 -27.54 5.64
C ALA A 207 -6.83 -27.00 5.95
N VAL A 208 -5.83 -27.89 6.00
CA VAL A 208 -4.41 -27.49 6.16
C VAL A 208 -3.90 -26.78 4.88
N GLN A 209 -4.40 -27.10 3.69
CA GLN A 209 -4.09 -26.30 2.49
C GLN A 209 -4.58 -24.86 2.63
N SER A 210 -5.78 -24.67 3.17
CA SER A 210 -6.34 -23.33 3.42
C SER A 210 -5.53 -22.55 4.47
N LEU A 211 -4.88 -23.22 5.43
CA LEU A 211 -3.94 -22.60 6.37
C LEU A 211 -2.73 -21.98 5.65
N GLY A 212 -2.43 -22.41 4.42
CA GLY A 212 -1.44 -21.79 3.53
C GLY A 212 -1.72 -20.32 3.17
N LEU A 213 -2.91 -19.80 3.44
CA LEU A 213 -3.18 -18.36 3.41
C LEU A 213 -2.29 -17.63 4.43
N LEU A 214 -2.14 -18.18 5.63
CA LEU A 214 -1.46 -17.51 6.75
C LEU A 214 -0.02 -17.95 6.96
N LEU A 215 0.31 -19.21 6.63
CA LEU A 215 1.60 -19.83 6.94
C LEU A 215 2.29 -20.39 5.70
N GLU A 216 3.58 -20.23 5.68
CA GLU A 216 4.49 -20.87 4.73
C GLU A 216 5.80 -21.24 5.44
N GLY A 217 6.67 -21.99 4.79
CA GLY A 217 7.93 -22.36 5.41
C GLY A 217 8.96 -22.94 4.44
N SER A 218 10.09 -23.36 4.98
CA SER A 218 11.16 -24.03 4.21
C SER A 218 11.88 -25.09 5.00
N VAL A 219 12.52 -26.01 4.27
CA VAL A 219 13.42 -27.02 4.83
C VAL A 219 14.85 -26.58 4.58
N GLY A 220 15.62 -26.34 5.64
CA GLY A 220 17.02 -25.89 5.56
C GLY A 220 17.17 -24.42 5.15
N HIS A 221 18.27 -23.82 5.57
CA HIS A 221 18.62 -22.47 5.14
C HIS A 221 19.01 -22.47 3.66
N GLY A 222 18.17 -21.93 2.77
CA GLY A 222 18.46 -21.79 1.33
C GLY A 222 17.67 -22.69 0.38
N LYS A 223 16.86 -23.63 0.86
CA LYS A 223 15.86 -24.32 0.03
C LYS A 223 14.63 -23.45 -0.16
N GLY A 224 14.00 -23.55 -1.33
CA GLY A 224 12.84 -22.71 -1.70
C GLY A 224 11.67 -22.80 -0.70
N ILE A 225 10.85 -21.77 -0.65
CA ILE A 225 9.61 -21.75 0.15
C ILE A 225 8.68 -22.85 -0.35
N GLN A 226 8.05 -23.54 0.58
CA GLN A 226 7.08 -24.59 0.29
C GLN A 226 5.75 -24.29 0.98
N PRO A 227 4.62 -24.66 0.35
CA PRO A 227 3.32 -24.61 1.00
C PRO A 227 3.28 -25.45 2.27
N ILE A 228 2.61 -24.96 3.30
CA ILE A 228 2.56 -25.59 4.64
C ILE A 228 2.10 -27.05 4.60
N HIS A 229 1.09 -27.39 3.79
CA HIS A 229 0.59 -28.76 3.67
C HIS A 229 1.66 -29.72 3.13
N LYS A 230 2.56 -29.27 2.23
CA LYS A 230 3.65 -30.11 1.73
C LYS A 230 4.73 -30.36 2.78
N LEU A 231 5.02 -29.35 3.61
CA LEU A 231 5.97 -29.47 4.71
C LEU A 231 5.49 -30.46 5.78
N LEU A 232 4.19 -30.43 6.10
CA LEU A 232 3.57 -31.25 7.13
C LEU A 232 3.29 -32.69 6.69
N THR A 233 3.20 -32.96 5.39
CA THR A 233 2.94 -34.31 4.84
C THR A 233 4.18 -35.06 4.44
N LYS A 234 5.36 -34.43 4.44
CA LYS A 234 6.61 -35.01 3.99
C LYS A 234 7.76 -34.68 4.94
N GLY A 235 8.81 -35.52 4.90
CA GLY A 235 10.04 -35.26 5.62
C GLY A 235 9.91 -35.32 7.15
N PRO A 236 10.72 -34.52 7.86
CA PRO A 236 10.83 -34.63 9.33
C PRO A 236 9.55 -34.20 10.08
N LEU A 237 8.70 -33.35 9.47
CA LEU A 237 7.47 -32.90 10.13
C LEU A 237 6.29 -33.87 10.00
N GLN A 238 6.34 -34.85 9.10
CA GLN A 238 5.22 -35.79 8.90
C GLN A 238 4.88 -36.57 10.19
N THR A 239 5.88 -37.06 10.88
CA THR A 239 5.67 -37.79 12.14
C THR A 239 5.25 -36.86 13.27
N LEU A 240 5.84 -35.65 13.34
CA LEU A 240 5.53 -34.66 14.37
C LEU A 240 4.12 -34.08 14.21
N SER A 241 3.67 -33.85 12.98
CA SER A 241 2.32 -33.37 12.68
C SER A 241 1.24 -34.43 12.92
N GLY A 242 1.63 -35.71 12.97
CA GLY A 242 0.73 -36.83 13.10
C GLY A 242 -0.09 -37.12 11.84
N TYR A 243 0.39 -36.71 10.65
CA TYR A 243 -0.30 -36.93 9.39
C TYR A 243 -0.58 -38.41 9.14
N SER A 244 -1.85 -38.74 8.93
CA SER A 244 -2.30 -40.09 8.52
C SER A 244 -2.57 -40.08 7.02
N ILE A 245 -1.85 -40.93 6.29
CA ILE A 245 -2.01 -41.11 4.84
C ILE A 245 -3.38 -41.72 4.53
N LEU A 246 -3.86 -42.63 5.37
CA LEU A 246 -5.13 -43.34 5.17
C LEU A 246 -6.34 -42.40 5.30
N SER A 247 -6.37 -41.61 6.37
CA SER A 247 -7.48 -40.68 6.63
C SER A 247 -7.27 -39.31 6.00
N ARG A 248 -6.09 -39.02 5.44
CA ARG A 248 -5.69 -37.71 4.91
C ARG A 248 -5.96 -36.58 5.91
N SER A 249 -5.68 -36.83 7.20
CA SER A 249 -5.99 -35.90 8.27
C SER A 249 -4.88 -35.81 9.31
N PHE A 250 -4.98 -34.82 10.18
CA PHE A 250 -4.06 -34.50 11.26
C PHE A 250 -4.83 -34.43 12.59
N PRO A 251 -4.37 -35.09 13.66
CA PRO A 251 -4.89 -34.84 15.00
C PRO A 251 -4.59 -33.39 15.42
N LEU A 252 -5.62 -32.66 15.84
CA LEU A 252 -5.55 -31.22 16.19
C LEU A 252 -4.39 -30.93 17.15
N HIS A 253 -4.26 -31.71 18.24
CA HIS A 253 -3.25 -31.47 19.28
C HIS A 253 -1.80 -31.69 18.75
N LYS A 254 -1.58 -32.67 17.86
CA LYS A 254 -0.26 -32.92 17.27
C LYS A 254 0.09 -31.82 16.26
N LEU A 255 -0.86 -31.45 15.42
CA LEU A 255 -0.67 -30.36 14.46
C LEU A 255 -0.36 -29.05 15.17
N LEU A 256 -1.13 -28.71 16.22
CA LEU A 256 -0.90 -27.52 17.04
C LEU A 256 0.52 -27.50 17.64
N SER A 257 0.91 -28.60 18.30
CA SER A 257 2.24 -28.72 18.92
C SER A 257 3.36 -28.62 17.87
N CYS A 258 3.21 -29.31 16.74
CA CYS A 258 4.17 -29.26 15.63
C CYS A 258 4.36 -27.84 15.08
N LEU A 259 3.26 -27.12 14.85
CA LEU A 259 3.33 -25.74 14.35
C LEU A 259 3.96 -24.80 15.38
N GLN A 260 3.55 -24.86 16.66
CA GLN A 260 4.11 -24.03 17.74
C GLN A 260 5.62 -24.18 17.88
N GLN A 261 6.14 -25.40 17.78
CA GLN A 261 7.58 -25.68 17.90
C GLN A 261 8.41 -25.16 16.74
N ASN A 262 7.83 -25.03 15.54
CA ASN A 262 8.55 -24.67 14.31
C ASN A 262 8.24 -23.24 13.83
N LEU A 263 7.36 -22.49 14.54
CA LEU A 263 7.05 -21.10 14.20
C LEU A 263 8.22 -20.17 14.49
N THR A 264 8.64 -19.43 13.45
CA THR A 264 9.75 -18.49 13.52
C THR A 264 9.36 -17.14 12.89
N LEU A 265 10.23 -16.14 13.04
CA LEU A 265 10.06 -14.85 12.37
C LEU A 265 10.24 -15.02 10.86
N ASN A 266 9.46 -14.27 10.07
CA ASN A 266 9.56 -14.32 8.61
C ASN A 266 10.97 -13.88 8.13
N PRO A 267 11.73 -14.76 7.47
CA PRO A 267 13.09 -14.45 7.02
C PRO A 267 13.14 -13.44 5.86
N PHE A 268 12.01 -13.17 5.22
CA PHE A 268 11.90 -12.23 4.10
C PHE A 268 11.17 -10.94 4.50
N GLY A 269 10.74 -10.81 5.73
CA GLY A 269 9.96 -9.69 6.23
C GLY A 269 10.78 -8.41 6.48
N MET A 270 10.13 -7.40 7.05
CA MET A 270 10.73 -6.10 7.29
C MET A 270 11.90 -6.15 8.28
N THR A 271 11.78 -6.95 9.34
CA THR A 271 12.82 -7.10 10.36
C THR A 271 14.10 -7.67 9.76
N ALA A 272 13.96 -8.68 8.89
CA ALA A 272 15.09 -9.25 8.15
C ALA A 272 15.71 -8.23 7.17
N CYS A 273 14.86 -7.47 6.47
CA CYS A 273 15.32 -6.40 5.57
C CYS A 273 16.12 -5.32 6.31
N LEU A 274 15.72 -4.94 7.52
CA LEU A 274 16.42 -3.96 8.35
C LEU A 274 17.75 -4.47 8.89
N ARG A 275 17.82 -5.75 9.29
CA ARG A 275 19.02 -6.35 9.91
C ARG A 275 20.07 -6.74 8.87
N SER A 276 19.68 -7.42 7.83
CA SER A 276 20.57 -8.04 6.84
C SER A 276 20.29 -7.64 5.40
N GLY A 277 19.39 -6.65 5.18
CA GLY A 277 19.04 -6.18 3.85
C GLY A 277 20.23 -5.55 3.12
N LYS A 278 20.33 -5.82 1.82
CA LYS A 278 21.35 -5.21 0.97
C LYS A 278 21.04 -3.72 0.82
N LYS A 279 21.96 -2.86 1.24
CA LYS A 279 21.86 -1.42 1.01
C LYS A 279 21.96 -1.15 -0.50
N LEU A 280 21.02 -0.38 -1.01
CA LEU A 280 21.04 0.05 -2.40
C LEU A 280 21.67 1.45 -2.46
N ALA A 281 22.75 1.57 -3.23
CA ALA A 281 23.28 2.87 -3.64
C ALA A 281 22.43 3.35 -4.84
N TRP A 282 21.91 4.57 -4.75
CA TRP A 282 21.17 5.21 -5.84
C TRP A 282 22.05 6.31 -6.41
N ALA A 283 22.18 6.37 -7.73
CA ALA A 283 23.13 7.22 -8.44
C ALA A 283 22.90 8.75 -8.27
N GLN A 284 21.76 9.14 -7.68
CA GLN A 284 21.38 10.55 -7.48
C GLN A 284 21.31 10.94 -6.00
N GLN A 285 22.07 10.30 -5.12
CA GLN A 285 22.25 10.84 -3.77
C GLN A 285 23.20 12.04 -3.84
N VAL A 286 22.63 13.24 -3.70
CA VAL A 286 23.42 14.46 -3.53
C VAL A 286 24.21 14.33 -2.23
N GLU A 287 25.54 14.28 -2.32
CA GLU A 287 26.43 14.31 -1.15
C GLU A 287 26.33 15.69 -0.51
N GLY A 288 25.88 15.75 0.73
CA GLY A 288 25.80 17.01 1.48
C GLY A 288 24.67 17.06 2.51
N ALA A 289 23.69 16.17 2.45
CA ALA A 289 22.64 16.10 3.45
C ALA A 289 23.16 15.48 4.75
N LEU A 290 22.91 16.13 5.88
CA LEU A 290 23.30 15.74 7.25
C LEU A 290 22.88 14.31 7.67
N LYS A 291 21.98 13.66 6.93
CA LYS A 291 21.58 12.26 7.14
C LYS A 291 21.41 11.57 5.78
N ARG A 292 22.20 10.54 5.52
CA ARG A 292 22.05 9.71 4.31
C ARG A 292 20.73 8.96 4.33
N ALA A 293 20.00 9.01 3.21
CA ALA A 293 18.83 8.16 2.98
C ALA A 293 19.19 6.68 3.17
N LYS A 294 18.34 5.95 3.88
CA LYS A 294 18.53 4.51 4.11
C LYS A 294 17.60 3.75 3.17
N ILE A 295 18.18 3.14 2.15
CA ILE A 295 17.45 2.28 1.22
C ILE A 295 17.98 0.87 1.36
N ALA A 296 17.13 -0.05 1.76
CA ALA A 296 17.47 -1.45 1.94
C ALA A 296 16.50 -2.36 1.19
N ARG A 297 17.00 -3.43 0.62
CA ARG A 297 16.22 -4.49 -0.04
C ARG A 297 16.49 -5.81 0.65
N ASN A 298 15.47 -6.66 0.79
CA ASN A 298 15.66 -8.02 1.23
C ASN A 298 16.45 -8.84 0.19
N THR A 299 16.84 -10.05 0.55
CA THR A 299 17.77 -10.89 -0.25
C THR A 299 17.24 -11.21 -1.64
N HIS A 300 18.15 -11.50 -2.59
CA HIS A 300 17.80 -11.93 -3.96
C HIS A 300 17.00 -13.24 -4.02
N MET A 301 17.00 -14.02 -2.94
CA MET A 301 16.30 -15.30 -2.81
C MET A 301 14.82 -15.12 -2.41
N ALA A 302 14.35 -13.88 -2.21
CA ALA A 302 12.95 -13.65 -1.88
C ALA A 302 12.05 -14.08 -3.05
N PRO A 303 11.05 -14.94 -2.80
CA PRO A 303 10.13 -15.37 -3.83
C PRO A 303 9.27 -14.23 -4.37
N PRO A 304 8.59 -14.41 -5.51
CA PRO A 304 7.60 -13.46 -5.99
C PRO A 304 6.58 -13.14 -4.90
N GLY A 305 6.26 -11.87 -4.70
CA GLY A 305 5.35 -11.40 -3.64
C GLY A 305 6.02 -11.11 -2.29
N SER A 306 7.22 -11.67 -2.01
CA SER A 306 7.99 -11.40 -0.79
C SER A 306 9.15 -10.42 -1.00
N LYS A 307 9.33 -9.87 -2.21
CA LYS A 307 10.32 -8.81 -2.44
C LYS A 307 9.94 -7.58 -1.63
N MET A 308 10.88 -7.04 -0.87
CA MET A 308 10.67 -5.84 -0.06
C MET A 308 11.76 -4.81 -0.29
N VAL A 309 11.36 -3.55 -0.40
CA VAL A 309 12.26 -2.41 -0.43
C VAL A 309 11.82 -1.40 0.63
N LEU A 310 12.71 -1.06 1.53
CA LEU A 310 12.51 -0.06 2.55
C LEU A 310 13.28 1.21 2.17
N MET A 311 12.60 2.34 2.11
CA MET A 311 13.16 3.67 1.95
C MET A 311 12.89 4.47 3.22
N SER A 312 13.92 4.99 3.86
CA SER A 312 13.72 5.79 5.05
C SER A 312 14.67 6.98 5.11
N GLN A 313 14.20 8.05 5.73
CA GLN A 313 14.98 9.26 5.98
C GLN A 313 15.50 9.91 4.67
N VAL A 314 14.69 9.90 3.61
CA VAL A 314 14.93 10.74 2.42
C VAL A 314 14.52 12.15 2.80
N ILE A 315 15.49 13.06 2.85
CA ILE A 315 15.30 14.44 3.33
C ILE A 315 15.89 15.39 2.30
N ARG A 316 15.05 16.30 1.77
CA ARG A 316 15.42 17.30 0.77
C ARG A 316 16.14 16.70 -0.43
N GLN A 317 15.60 15.61 -0.96
CA GLN A 317 16.19 14.87 -2.06
C GLN A 317 15.11 14.42 -3.05
N THR A 318 15.47 14.39 -4.33
CA THR A 318 14.69 13.74 -5.37
C THR A 318 15.26 12.35 -5.62
N LEU A 319 14.41 11.34 -5.51
CA LEU A 319 14.74 9.95 -5.86
C LEU A 319 13.87 9.50 -7.02
N ALA A 320 14.49 9.20 -8.14
CA ALA A 320 13.81 8.63 -9.29
C ALA A 320 14.33 7.22 -9.57
N LYS A 321 13.42 6.27 -9.78
CA LYS A 321 13.78 4.91 -10.15
C LYS A 321 12.75 4.29 -11.06
N THR A 322 13.21 3.90 -12.24
CA THR A 322 12.58 2.93 -13.12
C THR A 322 13.49 1.72 -13.14
N SER A 323 13.04 0.58 -12.74
CA SER A 323 13.89 -0.62 -12.73
C SER A 323 13.10 -1.89 -12.55
N ASP A 324 13.37 -2.88 -13.38
CA ASP A 324 12.85 -4.24 -13.26
C ASP A 324 13.12 -4.86 -11.88
N LYS A 325 14.13 -4.34 -11.17
CA LYS A 325 14.43 -4.77 -9.80
C LYS A 325 13.35 -4.41 -8.79
N LEU A 326 12.52 -3.40 -9.09
CA LEU A 326 11.38 -3.00 -8.27
C LEU A 326 10.10 -3.74 -8.65
N THR A 327 10.05 -4.35 -9.84
CA THR A 327 8.87 -5.06 -10.34
C THR A 327 8.40 -6.12 -9.33
N GLY A 328 7.13 -6.03 -8.96
CA GLY A 328 6.48 -6.90 -7.98
C GLY A 328 6.97 -6.74 -6.53
N ALA A 329 7.66 -5.65 -6.20
CA ALA A 329 8.13 -5.40 -4.83
C ALA A 329 7.06 -4.75 -3.95
N ASN A 330 7.10 -5.08 -2.66
CA ASN A 330 6.42 -4.35 -1.60
C ASN A 330 7.36 -3.21 -1.14
N ILE A 331 6.86 -1.97 -1.21
CA ILE A 331 7.66 -0.78 -0.92
C ILE A 331 7.18 -0.15 0.39
N LYS A 332 8.10 0.16 1.30
CA LYS A 332 7.82 0.99 2.46
C LYS A 332 8.64 2.27 2.41
N ILE A 333 7.95 3.42 2.34
CA ILE A 333 8.51 4.77 2.40
C ILE A 333 8.21 5.30 3.81
N HIS A 334 9.26 5.58 4.61
CA HIS A 334 9.07 5.88 6.02
C HIS A 334 9.92 7.08 6.47
N ARG A 335 9.29 8.03 7.17
CA ARG A 335 9.96 9.22 7.73
C ARG A 335 10.77 10.01 6.69
N CYS A 336 10.19 10.24 5.53
CA CYS A 336 10.73 11.13 4.51
C CYS A 336 10.16 12.54 4.67
N SER A 337 10.94 13.56 4.38
CA SER A 337 10.50 14.96 4.44
C SER A 337 11.15 15.81 3.34
N ASP A 338 10.38 16.75 2.82
CA ASP A 338 10.80 17.62 1.72
C ASP A 338 11.41 16.82 0.54
N ALA A 339 10.78 15.70 0.20
CA ALA A 339 11.32 14.75 -0.75
C ALA A 339 10.39 14.53 -1.96
N PHE A 340 11.00 14.33 -3.12
CA PHE A 340 10.31 13.92 -4.34
C PHE A 340 10.73 12.48 -4.68
N ILE A 341 9.78 11.55 -4.65
CA ILE A 341 10.06 10.12 -4.83
C ILE A 341 9.26 9.60 -6.02
N TYR A 342 9.95 9.21 -7.08
CA TYR A 342 9.38 8.69 -8.31
C TYR A 342 9.77 7.21 -8.47
N LEU A 343 8.79 6.31 -8.37
CA LEU A 343 8.98 4.85 -8.51
C LEU A 343 8.13 4.36 -9.67
N LEU A 344 8.62 4.52 -10.89
CA LEU A 344 7.88 4.30 -12.14
C LEU A 344 8.06 2.85 -12.64
N SER A 345 7.67 1.88 -11.83
CA SER A 345 7.71 0.44 -12.12
C SER A 345 6.44 -0.22 -11.60
N PRO A 346 6.02 -1.37 -12.15
CA PRO A 346 4.90 -2.11 -11.60
C PRO A 346 5.27 -2.67 -10.21
N LEU A 347 4.49 -2.31 -9.19
CA LEU A 347 4.72 -2.62 -7.79
C LEU A 347 3.66 -3.58 -7.24
N ARG A 348 3.97 -4.31 -6.17
CA ARG A 348 2.98 -5.17 -5.49
C ARG A 348 2.12 -4.38 -4.51
N SER A 349 2.75 -3.70 -3.58
CA SER A 349 2.10 -2.81 -2.61
C SER A 349 3.02 -1.67 -2.20
N VAL A 350 2.44 -0.56 -1.75
CA VAL A 350 3.21 0.59 -1.26
C VAL A 350 2.64 1.07 0.08
N SER A 351 3.51 1.37 1.04
CA SER A 351 3.15 2.07 2.27
C SER A 351 3.98 3.35 2.41
N VAL A 352 3.28 4.47 2.52
CA VAL A 352 3.86 5.80 2.84
C VAL A 352 3.50 6.10 4.28
N ASP A 353 4.49 6.10 5.17
CA ASP A 353 4.27 6.18 6.62
C ASP A 353 5.13 7.27 7.25
N LYS A 354 4.52 8.14 8.03
CA LYS A 354 5.17 9.24 8.77
C LYS A 354 6.00 10.18 7.88
N CYS A 355 5.54 10.44 6.67
CA CYS A 355 6.17 11.37 5.74
C CYS A 355 5.56 12.77 5.86
N ARG A 356 6.35 13.80 5.49
CA ARG A 356 5.94 15.21 5.54
C ARG A 356 6.43 15.95 4.31
N ASP A 357 5.64 16.93 3.86
CA ASP A 357 6.01 17.90 2.82
C ASP A 357 6.67 17.23 1.60
N SER A 358 6.12 16.10 1.15
CA SER A 358 6.76 15.26 0.14
C SER A 358 5.79 14.89 -0.98
N THR A 359 6.34 14.70 -2.18
CA THR A 359 5.61 14.19 -3.34
C THR A 359 6.07 12.77 -3.67
N VAL A 360 5.11 11.86 -3.80
CA VAL A 360 5.36 10.45 -4.14
C VAL A 360 4.58 10.10 -5.40
N VAL A 361 5.30 9.77 -6.47
CA VAL A 361 4.74 9.36 -7.76
C VAL A 361 5.06 7.89 -7.98
N LEU A 362 4.03 7.09 -8.17
CA LEU A 362 4.13 5.64 -8.25
C LEU A 362 3.71 5.14 -9.63
N GLY A 363 4.41 4.14 -10.12
CA GLY A 363 3.90 3.26 -11.17
C GLY A 363 2.72 2.44 -10.65
N PRO A 364 2.08 1.63 -11.52
CA PRO A 364 0.92 0.84 -11.14
C PRO A 364 1.20 -0.10 -9.98
N VAL A 365 0.34 -0.05 -8.96
CA VAL A 365 0.42 -0.85 -7.74
C VAL A 365 -0.68 -1.91 -7.76
N GLN A 366 -0.30 -3.16 -7.91
CA GLN A 366 -1.22 -4.28 -8.11
C GLN A 366 -2.29 -4.39 -7.02
N THR A 367 -1.93 -4.19 -5.76
CA THR A 367 -2.83 -4.39 -4.63
C THR A 367 -3.21 -3.04 -4.01
N SER A 368 -2.47 -2.53 -3.05
CA SER A 368 -2.88 -1.32 -2.32
C SER A 368 -1.74 -0.34 -2.05
N VAL A 369 -2.13 0.93 -2.00
CA VAL A 369 -1.32 2.04 -1.51
C VAL A 369 -1.87 2.47 -0.16
N HIS A 370 -1.06 2.37 0.89
CA HIS A 370 -1.39 2.80 2.25
C HIS A 370 -0.67 4.10 2.58
N ILE A 371 -1.41 5.12 2.98
CA ILE A 371 -0.90 6.42 3.41
C ILE A 371 -1.27 6.58 4.89
N HIS A 372 -0.28 6.58 5.77
CA HIS A 372 -0.54 6.58 7.20
C HIS A 372 0.34 7.58 7.95
N SER A 373 -0.25 8.35 8.87
CA SER A 373 0.44 9.34 9.69
C SER A 373 1.26 10.36 8.88
N CYS A 374 0.78 10.73 7.71
CA CYS A 374 1.42 11.67 6.79
C CYS A 374 0.87 13.08 6.95
N GLN A 375 1.69 14.09 6.65
CA GLN A 375 1.32 15.49 6.71
C GLN A 375 1.80 16.22 5.46
N ASN A 376 0.88 16.90 4.74
CA ASN A 376 1.18 17.65 3.53
C ASN A 376 1.93 16.81 2.48
N VAL A 377 1.42 15.59 2.22
CA VAL A 377 2.02 14.67 1.24
C VAL A 377 1.12 14.57 0.02
N ARG A 378 1.72 14.70 -1.16
CA ARG A 378 1.05 14.43 -2.44
C ARG A 378 1.40 13.03 -2.91
N VAL A 379 0.39 12.23 -3.22
CA VAL A 379 0.59 10.88 -3.79
C VAL A 379 -0.14 10.79 -5.11
N VAL A 380 0.56 10.32 -6.15
CA VAL A 380 -0.02 10.09 -7.48
C VAL A 380 0.18 8.61 -7.81
N CYS A 381 -0.90 7.86 -8.03
CA CYS A 381 -0.83 6.42 -8.23
C CYS A 381 -1.99 5.84 -9.05
N VAL A 382 -1.71 4.74 -9.74
CA VAL A 382 -2.70 3.76 -10.20
C VAL A 382 -2.61 2.58 -9.24
N ALA A 383 -3.70 2.18 -8.59
CA ALA A 383 -3.65 1.15 -7.56
C ALA A 383 -4.92 0.33 -7.46
N GLY A 384 -4.82 -0.95 -7.11
CA GLY A 384 -5.99 -1.79 -6.82
C GLY A 384 -6.85 -1.21 -5.70
N ARG A 385 -6.23 -0.58 -4.69
CA ARG A 385 -6.91 0.15 -3.60
C ARG A 385 -6.02 1.25 -3.02
N VAL A 386 -6.66 2.32 -2.55
CA VAL A 386 -6.00 3.38 -1.78
C VAL A 386 -6.58 3.41 -0.36
N VAL A 387 -5.71 3.43 0.64
CA VAL A 387 -6.09 3.46 2.07
C VAL A 387 -5.39 4.62 2.75
N ILE A 388 -6.14 5.48 3.42
CA ILE A 388 -5.60 6.69 4.06
C ILE A 388 -6.02 6.70 5.53
N GLY A 389 -5.07 6.84 6.45
CA GLY A 389 -5.34 6.86 7.89
C GLY A 389 -4.43 7.83 8.66
N ALA A 390 -4.97 8.43 9.69
CA ALA A 390 -4.25 9.34 10.60
C ALA A 390 -3.38 10.39 9.87
N SER A 391 -3.84 10.90 8.72
CA SER A 391 -3.09 11.80 7.85
C SER A 391 -3.79 13.15 7.71
N SER A 392 -3.02 14.22 7.47
CA SER A 392 -3.55 15.57 7.37
C SER A 392 -2.98 16.34 6.18
N ARG A 393 -3.84 17.16 5.54
CA ARG A 393 -3.48 18.02 4.40
C ARG A 393 -2.82 17.26 3.24
N CYS A 394 -3.22 16.01 3.03
CA CYS A 394 -2.67 15.18 1.96
C CYS A 394 -3.54 15.26 0.71
N THR A 395 -2.88 15.29 -0.45
CA THR A 395 -3.54 15.30 -1.76
C THR A 395 -3.22 13.99 -2.49
N ILE A 396 -4.26 13.24 -2.87
CA ILE A 396 -4.10 11.95 -3.53
C ILE A 396 -4.75 12.01 -4.91
N HIS A 397 -3.96 11.80 -5.95
CA HIS A 397 -4.42 11.66 -7.31
C HIS A 397 -4.41 10.17 -7.69
N ALA A 398 -5.58 9.60 -7.84
CA ALA A 398 -5.70 8.15 -8.00
C ALA A 398 -6.49 7.74 -9.24
N LEU A 399 -6.09 6.59 -9.81
CA LEU A 399 -6.89 5.74 -10.65
C LEU A 399 -7.02 4.40 -9.90
N THR A 400 -8.23 4.03 -9.52
CA THR A 400 -8.46 2.84 -8.69
C THR A 400 -9.82 2.21 -9.00
N PRO A 401 -9.88 0.87 -9.20
CA PRO A 401 -11.14 0.17 -9.45
C PRO A 401 -12.02 0.05 -8.20
N THR A 402 -11.46 0.30 -7.01
CA THR A 402 -12.17 0.19 -5.73
C THR A 402 -12.27 1.53 -5.03
N CYS A 403 -13.28 1.71 -4.18
CA CYS A 403 -13.46 2.91 -3.39
C CYS A 403 -12.23 3.18 -2.49
N PRO A 404 -11.64 4.38 -2.51
CA PRO A 404 -10.62 4.76 -1.54
C PRO A 404 -11.13 4.63 -0.10
N LEU A 405 -10.34 4.05 0.80
CA LEU A 405 -10.70 3.89 2.20
C LEU A 405 -10.13 5.02 3.04
N LEU A 406 -10.99 5.75 3.71
CA LEU A 406 -10.62 6.77 4.69
C LEU A 406 -10.81 6.22 6.10
N LEU A 407 -9.70 5.90 6.76
CA LEU A 407 -9.66 5.42 8.14
C LEU A 407 -9.77 6.58 9.14
N PRO A 408 -10.01 6.31 10.43
CA PRO A 408 -10.08 7.34 11.45
C PRO A 408 -8.79 8.20 11.55
N GLY A 409 -8.94 9.43 12.02
CA GLY A 409 -7.84 10.35 12.30
C GLY A 409 -7.35 11.16 11.09
N ASN A 410 -8.08 11.15 9.99
CA ASN A 410 -7.79 11.99 8.82
C ASN A 410 -8.37 13.40 8.97
N SER A 411 -7.68 14.41 8.41
CA SER A 411 -8.15 15.78 8.28
C SER A 411 -7.65 16.42 6.99
N GLU A 412 -8.50 17.19 6.32
CA GLU A 412 -8.15 17.95 5.11
C GLU A 412 -7.55 17.09 3.99
N ILE A 413 -8.10 15.90 3.77
CA ILE A 413 -7.68 15.05 2.66
C ILE A 413 -8.32 15.53 1.36
N THR A 414 -7.51 15.70 0.31
CA THR A 414 -8.00 16.09 -1.02
C THR A 414 -7.82 14.90 -1.97
N LEU A 415 -8.90 14.47 -2.62
CA LEU A 415 -8.89 13.43 -3.64
C LEU A 415 -9.04 14.06 -5.02
N GLY A 416 -8.22 13.64 -5.98
CA GLY A 416 -8.26 14.12 -7.36
C GLY A 416 -8.07 12.98 -8.36
N PRO A 417 -8.43 13.19 -9.64
CA PRO A 417 -8.19 12.20 -10.68
C PRO A 417 -6.70 12.04 -10.95
N PHE A 418 -6.31 10.85 -11.38
CA PHE A 418 -4.96 10.55 -11.86
C PHE A 418 -4.62 11.41 -13.08
N HIS A 419 -3.37 11.91 -13.20
CA HIS A 419 -3.05 12.98 -14.15
C HIS A 419 -1.62 12.97 -14.67
N ILE A 420 -0.91 11.87 -14.54
CA ILE A 420 0.45 11.74 -15.08
C ILE A 420 0.51 10.74 -16.22
N PHE A 421 1.54 10.90 -17.05
CA PHE A 421 1.91 9.96 -18.09
C PHE A 421 3.42 9.71 -18.06
N TYR A 422 3.83 8.51 -18.41
CA TYR A 422 5.19 8.14 -18.78
C TYR A 422 5.14 6.97 -19.79
N PRO A 423 6.13 6.80 -20.70
CA PRO A 423 6.00 5.93 -21.89
C PRO A 423 5.57 4.49 -21.63
N SER A 424 6.00 3.87 -20.51
CA SER A 424 5.67 2.47 -20.19
C SER A 424 4.45 2.33 -19.27
N LEU A 425 3.66 3.38 -19.05
CA LEU A 425 2.57 3.35 -18.05
C LEU A 425 1.51 2.30 -18.38
N GLU A 426 1.05 2.24 -19.62
CA GLU A 426 0.00 1.31 -20.06
C GLU A 426 0.49 -0.15 -20.00
N ASP A 427 1.70 -0.44 -20.42
CA ASP A 427 2.32 -1.77 -20.30
C ASP A 427 2.45 -2.18 -18.83
N HIS A 428 2.83 -1.24 -17.96
CA HIS A 428 2.91 -1.48 -16.53
C HIS A 428 1.53 -1.74 -15.92
N MET A 429 0.49 -1.00 -16.34
CA MET A 429 -0.90 -1.23 -15.90
C MET A 429 -1.38 -2.62 -16.33
N ALA A 430 -1.17 -2.99 -17.59
CA ALA A 430 -1.53 -4.30 -18.11
C ALA A 430 -0.82 -5.43 -17.35
N SER A 431 0.48 -5.28 -17.06
CA SER A 431 1.29 -6.28 -16.35
C SER A 431 0.81 -6.59 -14.93
N VAL A 432 0.10 -5.66 -14.28
CA VAL A 432 -0.48 -5.84 -12.94
C VAL A 432 -2.01 -6.06 -12.98
N GLY A 433 -2.61 -6.08 -14.16
CA GLY A 433 -4.06 -6.30 -14.34
C GLY A 433 -4.91 -5.13 -13.83
N LEU A 434 -4.48 -3.88 -14.05
CA LEU A 434 -5.22 -2.68 -13.73
C LEU A 434 -5.68 -1.99 -15.01
N ALA A 435 -7.00 -1.94 -15.21
CA ALA A 435 -7.64 -1.22 -16.31
C ALA A 435 -7.93 0.24 -15.93
N VAL A 436 -8.23 1.06 -16.93
CA VAL A 436 -8.63 2.46 -16.73
C VAL A 436 -10.05 2.62 -16.20
N VAL A 437 -10.89 1.62 -16.38
CA VAL A 437 -12.28 1.54 -15.90
C VAL A 437 -12.53 0.15 -15.28
N PRO A 438 -13.34 0.06 -14.22
CA PRO A 438 -13.95 1.17 -13.49
C PRO A 438 -12.92 2.03 -12.74
N ASN A 439 -13.25 3.30 -12.49
CA ASN A 439 -12.41 4.20 -11.70
C ASN A 439 -13.26 4.90 -10.63
N ALA A 440 -13.04 4.53 -9.37
CA ALA A 440 -13.84 4.94 -8.22
C ALA A 440 -13.13 5.97 -7.31
N TRP A 441 -12.17 6.72 -7.84
CA TRP A 441 -11.34 7.67 -7.07
C TRP A 441 -12.15 8.72 -6.30
N ASP A 442 -13.33 9.10 -6.81
CA ASP A 442 -14.24 10.13 -6.28
C ASP A 442 -15.31 9.57 -5.34
N GLN A 443 -15.29 8.27 -5.05
CA GLN A 443 -16.27 7.57 -4.21
C GLN A 443 -15.61 6.98 -2.96
N PRO A 444 -15.04 7.81 -2.05
CA PRO A 444 -14.37 7.28 -0.88
C PRO A 444 -15.36 6.67 0.12
N LEU A 445 -14.93 5.57 0.74
CA LEU A 445 -15.62 4.92 1.85
C LEU A 445 -14.99 5.36 3.16
N VAL A 446 -15.75 6.04 4.00
CA VAL A 446 -15.27 6.53 5.30
C VAL A 446 -15.59 5.50 6.39
N LEU A 447 -14.54 4.99 7.04
CA LEU A 447 -14.67 4.07 8.18
C LEU A 447 -14.52 4.85 9.50
N GLY A 448 -15.54 4.79 10.34
CA GLY A 448 -15.48 5.34 11.70
C GLY A 448 -14.85 4.36 12.69
N THR A 449 -14.70 4.78 13.95
CA THR A 449 -14.17 3.94 15.04
C THR A 449 -15.05 2.74 15.35
N GLU A 450 -16.34 2.79 15.02
CA GLU A 450 -17.33 1.72 15.26
C GLU A 450 -17.82 1.04 13.97
N GLY A 451 -17.19 1.29 12.82
CA GLY A 451 -17.59 0.77 11.52
C GLY A 451 -17.80 1.85 10.48
N LEU A 452 -18.70 1.62 9.50
CA LEU A 452 -19.02 2.61 8.48
C LEU A 452 -19.66 3.85 9.11
N ALA A 453 -19.04 5.00 8.91
CA ALA A 453 -19.70 6.27 9.16
C ALA A 453 -20.76 6.48 8.07
N SER A 454 -21.97 6.88 8.45
CA SER A 454 -22.99 7.27 7.50
C SER A 454 -22.42 8.36 6.57
N PRO A 455 -22.62 8.27 5.24
CA PRO A 455 -22.21 9.35 4.35
C PRO A 455 -22.89 10.63 4.84
N PRO A 456 -22.18 11.76 4.88
CA PRO A 456 -22.83 13.04 5.17
C PRO A 456 -23.91 13.24 4.10
N LEU A 457 -25.16 13.33 4.53
CA LEU A 457 -26.26 13.73 3.66
C LEU A 457 -25.83 15.01 2.95
N SER A 458 -25.78 14.93 1.63
CA SER A 458 -25.39 16.01 0.73
C SER A 458 -26.13 17.30 1.05
N SER A 459 -25.49 18.18 1.80
CA SER A 459 -25.85 19.60 1.87
C SER A 459 -24.78 20.40 1.13
N PRO A 460 -25.16 21.18 0.10
CA PRO A 460 -24.20 21.97 -0.68
C PRO A 460 -23.85 23.31 -0.01
N SER A 461 -23.75 23.35 1.29
CA SER A 461 -23.40 24.61 1.98
C SER A 461 -22.54 24.33 3.21
N GLY A 462 -21.28 24.67 3.08
CA GLY A 462 -20.41 25.29 4.07
C GLY A 462 -20.22 24.61 5.42
N SER A 463 -18.95 24.20 5.68
CA SER A 463 -18.33 24.06 7.00
C SER A 463 -18.98 23.10 8.00
N ASP A 464 -18.25 22.12 8.30
CA ASP A 464 -18.00 21.37 9.53
C ASP A 464 -18.13 19.85 9.36
N GLY A 465 -16.98 19.19 9.40
CA GLY A 465 -16.88 17.78 9.78
C GLY A 465 -16.50 16.76 8.72
N THR A 466 -16.36 17.12 7.45
CA THR A 466 -15.86 16.15 6.45
C THR A 466 -14.34 16.08 6.49
N CYS A 467 -13.79 14.86 6.75
CA CYS A 467 -12.34 14.65 6.77
C CYS A 467 -11.69 14.75 5.38
N TYR A 468 -12.48 14.87 4.30
CA TYR A 468 -11.99 14.94 2.92
C TYR A 468 -12.80 15.90 2.05
N ARG A 469 -12.20 16.28 0.92
CA ARG A 469 -12.86 16.98 -0.19
C ARG A 469 -12.41 16.39 -1.52
N LEU A 470 -13.22 16.55 -2.56
CA LEU A 470 -12.79 16.32 -3.94
C LEU A 470 -12.08 17.58 -4.45
N LEU A 471 -11.00 17.40 -5.20
CA LEU A 471 -10.24 18.50 -5.80
C LEU A 471 -11.11 19.23 -6.82
N PRO A 472 -11.39 20.53 -6.66
CA PRO A 472 -12.17 21.27 -7.66
C PRO A 472 -11.45 21.30 -9.02
N PRO A 473 -12.18 21.17 -10.15
CA PRO A 473 -11.57 21.27 -11.49
C PRO A 473 -10.79 22.55 -11.73
N SER A 474 -11.18 23.65 -11.10
CA SER A 474 -10.49 24.95 -11.17
C SER A 474 -9.10 24.94 -10.53
N GLU A 475 -8.89 24.11 -9.50
CA GLU A 475 -7.61 23.95 -8.80
C GLU A 475 -6.72 22.88 -9.43
N PHE A 476 -7.25 22.11 -10.38
CA PHE A 476 -6.54 20.99 -10.98
C PHE A 476 -5.43 21.45 -11.92
N HIS A 477 -4.27 20.80 -11.82
CA HIS A 477 -3.11 20.96 -12.71
C HIS A 477 -2.57 19.60 -13.10
N THR A 478 -2.09 19.46 -14.32
CA THR A 478 -1.34 18.28 -14.77
C THR A 478 0.07 18.33 -14.19
N LEU A 479 0.59 17.19 -13.75
CA LEU A 479 1.98 17.02 -13.33
C LEU A 479 2.75 16.35 -14.48
N VAL A 480 3.86 16.93 -14.86
CA VAL A 480 4.80 16.33 -15.82
C VAL A 480 5.88 15.59 -15.05
N VAL A 481 6.18 14.35 -15.48
CA VAL A 481 7.30 13.58 -14.91
C VAL A 481 8.61 14.12 -15.54
N PRO A 482 9.52 14.73 -14.76
CA PRO A 482 10.54 15.62 -15.32
C PRO A 482 11.70 14.91 -16.04
N PHE A 483 11.80 13.58 -15.99
CA PHE A 483 12.96 12.85 -16.52
C PHE A 483 12.62 11.65 -17.42
N GLN A 484 11.37 11.55 -17.89
CA GLN A 484 10.96 10.46 -18.79
C GLN A 484 10.19 10.95 -20.03
N MET A 485 10.32 12.23 -20.34
CA MET A 485 9.61 12.82 -21.46
C MET A 485 10.55 12.92 -22.67
N GLU A 486 10.65 11.84 -23.42
CA GLU A 486 11.13 11.88 -24.78
C GLU A 486 9.92 11.76 -25.72
N GLY A 487 9.59 12.82 -26.43
CA GLY A 487 8.52 12.87 -27.42
C GLY A 487 7.28 13.66 -26.98
N ASP A 488 6.22 13.57 -27.78
CA ASP A 488 4.96 14.26 -27.55
C ASP A 488 4.29 13.80 -26.24
N THR A 489 3.63 14.73 -25.56
CA THR A 489 2.81 14.42 -24.38
C THR A 489 1.67 13.51 -24.78
N CYS A 490 1.73 12.23 -24.39
CA CYS A 490 0.61 11.32 -24.57
C CYS A 490 -0.51 11.64 -23.57
N GLU A 491 -1.72 11.32 -23.95
CA GLU A 491 -2.88 11.48 -23.08
C GLU A 491 -2.79 10.53 -21.89
N VAL A 492 -3.29 10.99 -20.74
CA VAL A 492 -3.43 10.16 -19.54
C VAL A 492 -4.33 8.96 -19.85
N PRO A 493 -3.96 7.72 -19.47
CA PRO A 493 -4.79 6.55 -19.72
C PRO A 493 -6.24 6.73 -19.23
N GLY A 494 -7.21 6.47 -20.13
CA GLY A 494 -8.63 6.68 -19.87
C GLY A 494 -9.10 8.13 -19.87
N GLY A 495 -8.19 9.08 -20.07
CA GLY A 495 -8.49 10.51 -20.07
C GLY A 495 -8.86 11.06 -18.69
N LEU A 496 -9.11 12.36 -18.63
CA LEU A 496 -9.62 13.03 -17.44
C LEU A 496 -11.16 13.11 -17.47
N PRO A 497 -11.83 13.17 -16.32
CA PRO A 497 -13.26 13.47 -16.29
C PRO A 497 -13.59 14.77 -17.00
N SER A 498 -14.75 14.86 -17.66
CA SER A 498 -15.12 15.96 -18.57
C SER A 498 -15.01 17.35 -17.93
N ALA A 499 -15.36 17.50 -16.65
CA ALA A 499 -15.25 18.75 -15.92
C ALA A 499 -13.78 19.23 -15.78
N TYR A 500 -12.84 18.31 -15.56
CA TYR A 500 -11.41 18.61 -15.47
C TYR A 500 -10.82 18.94 -16.83
N GLN A 501 -11.21 18.19 -17.88
CA GLN A 501 -10.83 18.54 -19.26
C GLN A 501 -11.33 19.93 -19.66
N ALA A 502 -12.57 20.27 -19.32
CA ALA A 502 -13.14 21.57 -19.62
C ALA A 502 -12.38 22.70 -18.91
N ALA A 503 -12.04 22.50 -17.62
CA ALA A 503 -11.25 23.46 -16.84
C ALA A 503 -9.83 23.65 -17.41
N LEU A 504 -9.15 22.58 -17.85
CA LEU A 504 -7.86 22.69 -18.51
C LEU A 504 -7.95 23.41 -19.84
N ARG A 505 -8.96 23.09 -20.68
CA ARG A 505 -9.19 23.80 -21.96
C ARG A 505 -9.46 25.28 -21.75
N GLU A 506 -10.20 25.65 -20.70
CA GLU A 506 -10.45 27.03 -20.36
C GLU A 506 -9.16 27.75 -19.92
N LYS A 507 -8.35 27.11 -19.06
CA LYS A 507 -7.02 27.64 -18.70
C LYS A 507 -6.15 27.86 -19.92
N GLN A 508 -6.10 26.89 -20.84
CA GLN A 508 -5.33 26.99 -22.07
C GLN A 508 -5.82 28.14 -22.98
N LYS A 509 -7.14 28.31 -23.11
CA LYS A 509 -7.72 29.46 -23.84
C LYS A 509 -7.32 30.78 -23.21
N ARG A 510 -7.33 30.89 -21.87
CA ARG A 510 -6.88 32.11 -21.16
C ARG A 510 -5.41 32.40 -21.43
N ILE A 511 -4.54 31.38 -21.42
CA ILE A 511 -3.11 31.52 -21.73
C ILE A 511 -2.94 31.98 -23.18
N GLN A 512 -3.63 31.36 -24.13
CA GLN A 512 -3.57 31.75 -25.55
C GLN A 512 -4.08 33.17 -25.80
N SER A 513 -5.20 33.55 -25.15
CA SER A 513 -5.73 34.91 -25.20
C SER A 513 -4.73 35.92 -24.64
N TRP A 514 -4.11 35.60 -23.51
CA TRP A 514 -3.06 36.41 -22.92
C TRP A 514 -1.84 36.56 -23.83
N GLN A 515 -1.34 35.46 -24.40
CA GLN A 515 -0.25 35.48 -25.36
C GLN A 515 -0.56 36.36 -26.58
N LYS A 516 -1.79 36.24 -27.12
CA LYS A 516 -2.25 37.07 -28.22
C LYS A 516 -2.26 38.55 -27.84
N THR A 517 -2.78 38.89 -26.65
CA THR A 517 -2.80 40.29 -26.15
C THR A 517 -1.37 40.84 -26.04
N VAL A 518 -0.42 40.05 -25.52
CA VAL A 518 0.98 40.47 -25.43
C VAL A 518 1.61 40.68 -26.81
N MET A 519 1.29 39.83 -27.79
CA MET A 519 1.75 39.97 -29.16
C MET A 519 1.16 41.23 -29.82
N GLU A 520 -0.13 41.46 -29.64
CA GLU A 520 -0.83 42.62 -30.22
C GLU A 520 -0.42 43.97 -29.59
N ALA A 521 0.05 43.95 -28.34
CA ALA A 521 0.57 45.13 -27.66
C ALA A 521 1.81 45.77 -28.28
N ARG A 522 2.47 45.06 -29.26
CA ARG A 522 3.63 45.53 -29.98
C ARG A 522 4.70 46.20 -29.12
N LEU A 523 5.00 45.56 -27.97
CA LEU A 523 5.99 46.05 -27.02
C LEU A 523 7.33 46.35 -27.70
N ASN A 524 7.94 47.50 -27.35
CA ASN A 524 9.30 47.80 -27.80
C ASN A 524 10.34 46.90 -27.09
N LYS A 525 11.61 46.98 -27.46
CA LYS A 525 12.65 46.09 -26.95
C LYS A 525 12.84 46.19 -25.42
N GLU A 526 12.81 47.40 -24.90
CA GLU A 526 12.92 47.65 -23.44
C GLU A 526 11.74 47.14 -22.67
N GLN A 527 10.51 47.37 -23.16
CA GLN A 527 9.28 46.87 -22.54
C GLN A 527 9.23 45.33 -22.58
N LYS A 528 9.71 44.68 -23.64
CA LYS A 528 9.82 43.21 -23.70
C LYS A 528 10.77 42.69 -22.66
N GLN A 529 11.89 43.36 -22.46
CA GLN A 529 12.87 42.96 -21.43
C GLN A 529 12.30 43.14 -20.02
N GLN A 530 11.69 44.28 -19.73
CA GLN A 530 11.01 44.50 -18.41
C GLN A 530 9.88 43.50 -18.17
N PHE A 531 9.12 43.17 -19.21
CA PHE A 531 8.07 42.17 -19.11
C PHE A 531 8.64 40.78 -18.83
N GLN A 532 9.73 40.40 -19.51
CA GLN A 532 10.42 39.15 -19.25
C GLN A 532 10.97 39.07 -17.82
N GLU A 533 11.61 40.12 -17.33
CA GLU A 533 12.11 40.20 -15.96
C GLU A 533 10.96 40.05 -14.93
N LEU A 534 9.80 40.65 -15.20
CA LEU A 534 8.62 40.51 -14.35
C LEU A 534 8.09 39.07 -14.34
N VAL A 535 8.03 38.43 -15.51
CA VAL A 535 7.58 37.03 -15.64
C VAL A 535 8.55 36.09 -14.91
N GLU A 536 9.86 36.29 -15.07
CA GLU A 536 10.88 35.51 -14.36
C GLU A 536 10.80 35.69 -12.85
N LEU A 537 10.60 36.94 -12.38
CA LEU A 537 10.38 37.22 -10.95
C LEU A 537 9.17 36.46 -10.42
N LYS A 538 8.02 36.56 -11.11
CA LYS A 538 6.79 35.87 -10.71
C LYS A 538 6.91 34.35 -10.78
N PHE A 539 7.66 33.84 -11.74
CA PHE A 539 7.96 32.40 -11.83
C PHE A 539 8.82 31.94 -10.67
N HIS A 540 9.83 32.72 -10.27
CA HIS A 540 10.63 32.42 -9.08
C HIS A 540 9.81 32.45 -7.80
N GLU A 541 8.94 33.44 -7.61
CA GLU A 541 8.03 33.49 -6.46
C GLU A 541 7.15 32.25 -6.42
N TRP A 542 6.55 31.86 -7.55
CA TRP A 542 5.71 30.67 -7.65
C TRP A 542 6.50 29.37 -7.37
N LEU A 543 7.73 29.25 -7.84
CA LEU A 543 8.60 28.10 -7.56
C LEU A 543 8.89 27.95 -6.06
N LEU A 544 9.08 29.07 -5.34
CA LEU A 544 9.30 29.08 -3.90
C LEU A 544 8.02 28.70 -3.13
N GLU A 545 6.89 29.30 -3.49
CA GLU A 545 5.60 29.04 -2.84
C GLU A 545 5.12 27.60 -3.02
N THR A 546 5.37 27.01 -4.18
CA THR A 546 4.94 25.65 -4.53
C THR A 546 5.93 24.57 -4.12
N GLY A 547 7.15 24.93 -3.68
CA GLY A 547 8.23 24.00 -3.34
C GLY A 547 8.93 23.37 -4.55
N HIS A 548 8.51 23.66 -5.79
CA HIS A 548 9.15 23.13 -7.01
C HIS A 548 10.60 23.61 -7.20
N ARG A 549 10.98 24.69 -6.52
CA ARG A 549 12.38 25.16 -6.51
C ARG A 549 13.32 24.11 -5.96
N GLN A 550 12.94 23.46 -4.86
CA GLN A 550 13.76 22.40 -4.24
C GLN A 550 13.87 21.18 -5.14
N GLU A 551 12.81 20.85 -5.90
CA GLU A 551 12.84 19.78 -6.88
C GLU A 551 13.87 20.07 -7.98
N LEU A 552 13.84 21.25 -8.56
CA LEU A 552 14.80 21.67 -9.59
C LEU A 552 16.22 21.71 -9.05
N ASP A 553 16.43 22.29 -7.87
CA ASP A 553 17.77 22.38 -7.24
C ASP A 553 18.34 20.97 -6.94
N SER A 554 17.49 19.99 -6.61
CA SER A 554 17.91 18.60 -6.38
C SER A 554 18.31 17.83 -7.63
N LEU A 555 17.88 18.28 -8.81
CA LEU A 555 18.28 17.70 -10.11
C LEU A 555 19.66 18.20 -10.57
N ILE A 556 20.16 19.31 -10.02
CA ILE A 556 21.47 19.86 -10.35
C ILE A 556 22.54 19.02 -9.63
N PRO A 557 23.49 18.37 -10.36
CA PRO A 557 24.58 17.67 -9.70
C PRO A 557 25.41 18.64 -8.86
N SER A 558 25.64 18.34 -7.58
CA SER A 558 26.58 19.12 -6.78
C SER A 558 27.97 19.02 -7.38
N VAL A 559 28.53 20.13 -7.76
CA VAL A 559 29.93 20.20 -8.20
C VAL A 559 30.79 19.80 -6.99
N THR A 560 31.26 18.57 -7.00
CA THR A 560 32.19 18.08 -5.97
C THR A 560 33.47 18.89 -6.06
N ASN A 561 33.79 19.63 -5.02
CA ASN A 561 35.09 20.28 -4.79
C ASN A 561 36.20 19.22 -4.62
N SER A 562 36.36 18.30 -5.55
CA SER A 562 37.44 17.29 -5.55
C SER A 562 38.72 17.78 -6.22
N GLN A 563 38.81 19.07 -6.57
CA GLN A 563 39.99 19.65 -7.22
C GLN A 563 40.73 20.72 -6.39
N LYS A 564 40.61 20.72 -5.09
CA LYS A 564 41.36 21.70 -4.26
C LYS A 564 42.53 21.10 -3.46
N ASN A 565 43.02 19.92 -3.76
CA ASN A 565 44.20 19.35 -3.08
C ASN A 565 45.30 18.82 -3.99
N SER A 566 45.43 19.30 -5.24
CA SER A 566 46.56 18.91 -6.10
C SER A 566 47.35 20.07 -6.74
N ASP A 567 47.05 21.35 -6.44
CA ASP A 567 47.81 22.47 -7.02
C ASP A 567 48.33 23.42 -5.95
N ALA A 568 49.08 22.86 -5.01
CA ALA A 568 50.01 23.61 -4.18
C ALA A 568 51.46 23.26 -4.53
N ALA A 569 51.83 23.32 -5.82
CA ALA A 569 53.21 23.39 -6.27
C ALA A 569 53.24 23.65 -7.79
N ALA A 570 53.23 24.89 -8.21
CA ALA A 570 54.03 25.42 -9.33
C ALA A 570 53.64 26.88 -9.61
N THR A 571 54.61 27.70 -9.41
CA THR A 571 54.71 29.12 -9.65
C THR A 571 54.47 29.53 -11.11
N ASP A 572 53.78 30.66 -11.22
CA ASP A 572 54.18 31.83 -12.04
C ASP A 572 53.88 31.85 -13.57
N SER A 573 53.40 33.03 -13.90
CA SER A 573 53.43 33.78 -15.19
C SER A 573 52.27 33.67 -16.20
N SER A 574 51.55 34.78 -16.19
CA SER A 574 51.20 35.65 -17.33
C SER A 574 50.13 35.28 -18.34
N ARG A 575 49.29 36.28 -18.49
CA ARG A 575 48.59 36.81 -19.67
C ARG A 575 47.09 36.52 -19.88
N VAL A 576 46.42 37.62 -19.61
CA VAL A 576 45.22 38.18 -20.26
C VAL A 576 44.97 37.68 -21.69
N LYS A 577 43.78 37.23 -21.97
CA LYS A 577 42.99 37.65 -23.17
C LYS A 577 41.51 37.25 -23.06
N ASP A 578 40.72 38.24 -23.40
CA ASP A 578 39.30 38.29 -23.68
C ASP A 578 38.69 37.06 -24.38
N SER A 579 37.50 36.63 -23.94
CA SER A 579 36.54 36.06 -24.87
C SER A 579 35.09 36.19 -24.32
N LYS A 580 34.24 36.64 -25.24
CA LYS A 580 32.85 37.03 -25.18
C LYS A 580 31.89 35.93 -24.68
N PRO A 581 30.71 36.30 -24.18
CA PRO A 581 29.68 35.34 -23.77
C PRO A 581 28.99 34.69 -24.96
N VAL A 582 28.81 33.38 -24.87
CA VAL A 582 28.00 32.59 -25.82
C VAL A 582 26.54 32.74 -25.42
N GLN A 583 25.77 33.24 -26.38
CA GLN A 583 24.29 33.25 -26.33
C GLN A 583 23.77 31.81 -26.43
N THR A 584 23.06 31.37 -25.42
CA THR A 584 22.23 30.16 -25.49
C THR A 584 20.84 30.57 -25.90
N THR A 585 20.46 30.27 -27.12
CA THR A 585 19.10 30.37 -27.63
C THR A 585 18.24 29.30 -26.94
N ALA A 586 17.27 29.71 -26.14
CA ALA A 586 16.19 28.88 -25.70
C ALA A 586 15.16 28.79 -26.83
N ALA A 587 14.93 27.60 -27.33
CA ALA A 587 13.74 27.27 -28.11
C ALA A 587 12.70 26.65 -27.18
N TYR A 588 11.47 27.10 -27.34
CA TYR A 588 10.17 26.88 -26.73
C TYR A 588 9.90 25.54 -26.03
#